data_2ee190735ec46dc1e1470aa2745bc90d
#
_entry.id   2ee190735ec46dc1e1470aa2745bc90d
#
_cell.length_a   1.000
_cell.length_b   1.000
_cell.length_c   1.000
_cell.angle_alpha   90.00
_cell.angle_beta   90.00
_cell.angle_gamma   90.00
#
_symmetry.space_group_name_H-M   'P 1'
#
loop_
_entity.id
_entity.type
_entity.pdbx_description
1 polymer ?
#
loop_
_entity_poly.entity_id
_entity_poly.type
_entity_poly.pdbx_seq_one_letter_code
_entity_poly.pdbx_strand_id
1 'polypeptide(L)'
;IASWVNTMGWVLLTDIQSGVEASLPYADIWLANQTVKQKMLQADIVIQLGNRFISKRINQFLAEFKNEYWIVDENPQAVDPYHHSHTRFVAKIHHWLRAHPPLRQKPWLLEALALSKFCATFIEQQVGGNLNEASLAHHIERLLPNNGTLFLGNSLFVRLVDALTKLPEGYPIHTNRGASGIDGLLATVAGIGIGSNQPVVALVGDTSAL
;
A
#
# COMPACT_ATOMS: atom_id res chain seq x y z
N ILE A 1 -12.00 7.16 1.40
CA ILE A 1 -11.83 5.72 1.75
C ILE A 1 -11.66 5.60 3.26
N ALA A 2 -10.64 6.22 3.85
CA ALA A 2 -10.34 6.08 5.28
C ALA A 2 -11.54 6.38 6.20
N SER A 3 -12.25 7.49 5.98
CA SER A 3 -13.46 7.84 6.75
C SER A 3 -14.56 6.78 6.62
N TRP A 4 -14.76 6.23 5.43
CA TRP A 4 -15.75 5.17 5.18
C TRP A 4 -15.40 3.89 5.97
N VAL A 5 -14.14 3.46 5.89
CA VAL A 5 -13.65 2.26 6.60
C VAL A 5 -13.68 2.44 8.12
N ASN A 6 -13.29 3.64 8.62
CA ASN A 6 -13.36 3.96 10.05
C ASN A 6 -14.81 3.91 10.59
N THR A 7 -15.78 4.39 9.79
CA THR A 7 -17.20 4.30 10.18
C THR A 7 -17.68 2.85 10.25
N MET A 8 -17.23 2.00 9.33
CA MET A 8 -17.50 0.56 9.34
C MET A 8 -16.76 -0.18 10.47
N GLY A 9 -15.79 0.43 11.14
CA GLY A 9 -14.94 -0.22 12.13
C GLY A 9 -14.05 -1.32 11.54
N TRP A 10 -13.77 -1.26 10.25
CA TRP A 10 -13.01 -2.28 9.52
C TRP A 10 -11.50 -2.00 9.52
N VAL A 11 -10.73 -3.01 9.16
CA VAL A 11 -9.29 -2.89 8.93
C VAL A 11 -9.05 -2.38 7.51
N LEU A 12 -8.26 -1.32 7.38
CA LEU A 12 -7.81 -0.79 6.09
C LEU A 12 -6.33 -1.13 5.88
N LEU A 13 -6.06 -1.96 4.88
CA LEU A 13 -4.72 -2.21 4.36
C LEU A 13 -4.52 -1.36 3.10
N THR A 14 -3.42 -0.64 3.03
CA THR A 14 -3.11 0.24 1.90
C THR A 14 -1.80 -0.16 1.23
N ASP A 15 -1.74 0.05 -0.06
CA ASP A 15 -0.51 0.08 -0.84
C ASP A 15 0.05 1.50 -0.82
N ILE A 16 1.37 1.64 -0.80
CA ILE A 16 2.03 2.95 -0.73
C ILE A 16 1.62 3.88 -1.89
N GLN A 17 1.26 3.33 -3.05
CA GLN A 17 0.81 4.11 -4.21
C GLN A 17 -0.65 4.58 -4.11
N SER A 18 -1.41 4.10 -3.14
CA SER A 18 -2.83 4.45 -3.02
C SER A 18 -3.07 5.93 -2.65
N GLY A 19 -2.08 6.59 -2.05
CA GLY A 19 -2.22 7.93 -1.48
C GLY A 19 -3.20 8.00 -0.30
N VAL A 20 -3.66 6.85 0.20
CA VAL A 20 -4.61 6.75 1.32
C VAL A 20 -3.85 6.44 2.59
N GLU A 21 -4.08 7.23 3.63
CA GLU A 21 -3.50 6.95 4.94
C GLU A 21 -4.06 5.65 5.51
N ALA A 22 -3.18 4.69 5.80
CA ALA A 22 -3.56 3.44 6.42
C ALA A 22 -4.05 3.66 7.85
N SER A 23 -5.18 3.07 8.21
CA SER A 23 -5.61 3.01 9.61
C SER A 23 -4.67 2.16 10.47
N LEU A 24 -4.03 1.17 9.86
CA LEU A 24 -3.05 0.27 10.47
C LEU A 24 -1.78 0.21 9.59
N PRO A 25 -0.85 1.17 9.72
CA PRO A 25 0.40 1.16 8.96
C PRO A 25 1.25 -0.09 9.26
N TYR A 26 2.24 -0.34 8.42
CA TYR A 26 3.19 -1.46 8.54
C TYR A 26 2.55 -2.84 8.41
N ALA A 27 1.52 -2.96 7.58
CA ALA A 27 0.79 -4.21 7.40
C ALA A 27 1.70 -5.37 6.95
N ASP A 28 2.68 -5.10 6.08
CA ASP A 28 3.64 -6.12 5.66
C ASP A 28 4.48 -6.67 6.82
N ILE A 29 4.67 -5.90 7.90
CA ILE A 29 5.40 -6.34 9.08
C ILE A 29 4.49 -7.09 10.05
N TRP A 30 3.37 -6.49 10.50
CA TRP A 30 2.56 -7.12 11.53
C TRP A 30 1.73 -8.33 11.04
N LEU A 31 1.48 -8.47 9.73
CA LEU A 31 0.93 -9.70 9.14
C LEU A 31 1.86 -10.92 9.23
N ALA A 32 3.12 -10.74 9.64
CA ALA A 32 3.97 -11.86 10.02
C ALA A 32 3.48 -12.57 11.29
N ASN A 33 2.68 -11.91 12.14
CA ASN A 33 2.07 -12.50 13.31
C ASN A 33 0.95 -13.45 12.90
N GLN A 34 1.17 -14.75 13.08
CA GLN A 34 0.23 -15.79 12.64
C GLN A 34 -1.11 -15.70 13.37
N THR A 35 -1.14 -15.33 14.65
CA THR A 35 -2.38 -15.22 15.43
C THR A 35 -3.30 -14.15 14.84
N VAL A 36 -2.77 -12.97 14.54
CA VAL A 36 -3.54 -11.87 13.94
C VAL A 36 -3.93 -12.19 12.52
N LYS A 37 -3.01 -12.79 11.73
CA LYS A 37 -3.31 -13.25 10.38
C LYS A 37 -4.48 -14.24 10.36
N GLN A 38 -4.47 -15.24 11.26
CA GLN A 38 -5.55 -16.23 11.35
C GLN A 38 -6.89 -15.58 11.74
N LYS A 39 -6.89 -14.58 12.63
CA LYS A 39 -8.10 -13.81 12.93
C LYS A 39 -8.59 -13.03 11.72
N MET A 40 -7.70 -12.42 10.95
CA MET A 40 -8.07 -11.70 9.72
C MET A 40 -8.68 -12.63 8.67
N LEU A 41 -8.21 -13.88 8.57
CA LEU A 41 -8.78 -14.87 7.67
C LEU A 41 -10.22 -15.29 8.04
N GLN A 42 -10.68 -14.94 9.25
CA GLN A 42 -12.06 -15.16 9.71
C GLN A 42 -13.00 -13.99 9.36
N ALA A 43 -12.51 -12.94 8.70
CA ALA A 43 -13.39 -11.88 8.22
C ALA A 43 -14.46 -12.44 7.27
N ASP A 44 -15.68 -11.92 7.35
CA ASP A 44 -16.78 -12.35 6.48
C ASP A 44 -16.51 -11.94 5.03
N ILE A 45 -15.88 -10.78 4.83
CA ILE A 45 -15.67 -10.20 3.51
C ILE A 45 -14.33 -9.43 3.44
N VAL A 46 -13.71 -9.49 2.27
CA VAL A 46 -12.65 -8.59 1.84
C VAL A 46 -13.13 -7.76 0.65
N ILE A 47 -12.95 -6.45 0.71
CA ILE A 47 -13.22 -5.55 -0.42
C ILE A 47 -11.90 -4.98 -0.91
N GLN A 48 -11.48 -5.42 -2.08
CA GLN A 48 -10.31 -4.89 -2.77
C GLN A 48 -10.72 -3.68 -3.61
N LEU A 49 -10.11 -2.53 -3.34
CA LEU A 49 -10.28 -1.30 -4.11
C LEU A 49 -9.06 -1.12 -5.01
N GLY A 50 -9.25 -1.24 -6.33
CA GLY A 50 -8.16 -1.22 -7.29
C GLY A 50 -7.56 -2.60 -7.56
N ASN A 51 -6.33 -2.63 -8.14
CA ASN A 51 -5.85 -3.80 -8.85
C ASN A 51 -4.85 -4.65 -8.04
N ARG A 52 -3.65 -4.15 -7.76
CA ARG A 52 -2.53 -4.98 -7.22
C ARG A 52 -1.89 -4.35 -6.01
N PHE A 53 -1.35 -5.19 -5.12
CA PHE A 53 -0.55 -4.79 -3.96
C PHE A 53 0.93 -5.09 -4.17
N ILE A 54 1.78 -4.20 -3.64
CA ILE A 54 3.24 -4.38 -3.57
C ILE A 54 3.58 -5.39 -2.47
N SER A 55 2.92 -5.30 -1.32
CA SER A 55 3.19 -6.12 -0.15
C SER A 55 3.07 -7.61 -0.42
N LYS A 56 4.15 -8.34 -0.15
CA LYS A 56 4.15 -9.81 -0.26
C LYS A 56 3.19 -10.45 0.73
N ARG A 57 3.12 -9.94 1.97
CA ARG A 57 2.29 -10.54 3.03
C ARG A 57 0.81 -10.24 2.85
N ILE A 58 0.45 -9.05 2.35
CA ILE A 58 -0.93 -8.78 1.94
C ILE A 58 -1.32 -9.76 0.82
N ASN A 59 -0.48 -9.93 -0.20
CA ASN A 59 -0.74 -10.89 -1.28
C ASN A 59 -0.88 -12.33 -0.76
N GLN A 60 -0.06 -12.77 0.19
CA GLN A 60 -0.18 -14.09 0.81
C GLN A 60 -1.47 -14.22 1.64
N PHE A 61 -1.85 -13.19 2.41
CA PHE A 61 -3.11 -13.16 3.12
C PHE A 61 -4.30 -13.28 2.14
N LEU A 62 -4.31 -12.49 1.08
CA LEU A 62 -5.36 -12.56 0.06
C LEU A 62 -5.44 -13.95 -0.58
N ALA A 63 -4.32 -14.58 -0.92
CA ALA A 63 -4.31 -15.93 -1.50
C ALA A 63 -4.89 -17.01 -0.57
N GLU A 64 -4.77 -16.82 0.73
CA GLU A 64 -5.30 -17.74 1.75
C GLU A 64 -6.76 -17.47 2.11
N PHE A 65 -7.29 -16.26 1.83
CA PHE A 65 -8.64 -15.87 2.16
C PHE A 65 -9.66 -16.67 1.34
N LYS A 66 -10.73 -17.18 1.98
CA LYS A 66 -11.69 -18.11 1.36
C LYS A 66 -13.16 -17.66 1.46
N ASN A 67 -13.42 -16.59 2.23
CA ASN A 67 -14.77 -16.08 2.40
C ASN A 67 -15.12 -15.10 1.26
N GLU A 68 -16.11 -14.27 1.43
CA GLU A 68 -16.62 -13.39 0.38
C GLU A 68 -15.56 -12.37 -0.06
N TYR A 69 -15.37 -12.22 -1.36
CA TYR A 69 -14.35 -11.34 -1.94
C TYR A 69 -14.96 -10.43 -3.01
N TRP A 70 -14.84 -9.13 -2.80
CA TRP A 70 -15.30 -8.13 -3.76
C TRP A 70 -14.13 -7.35 -4.33
N ILE A 71 -14.20 -7.07 -5.63
CA ILE A 71 -13.23 -6.23 -6.33
C ILE A 71 -13.96 -5.05 -6.94
N VAL A 72 -13.53 -3.84 -6.60
CA VAL A 72 -14.01 -2.58 -7.17
C VAL A 72 -12.89 -1.93 -7.97
N ASP A 73 -13.04 -1.88 -9.29
CA ASP A 73 -12.04 -1.32 -10.20
C ASP A 73 -12.73 -0.77 -11.45
N GLU A 74 -12.20 0.31 -12.02
CA GLU A 74 -12.68 0.87 -13.29
C GLU A 74 -12.35 -0.02 -14.49
N ASN A 75 -11.27 -0.79 -14.40
CA ASN A 75 -10.87 -1.68 -15.46
C ASN A 75 -11.76 -2.92 -15.51
N PRO A 76 -12.44 -3.21 -16.62
CA PRO A 76 -13.26 -4.41 -16.77
C PRO A 76 -12.43 -5.69 -16.81
N GLN A 77 -11.15 -5.62 -17.16
CA GLN A 77 -10.28 -6.78 -17.17
C GLN A 77 -9.90 -7.17 -15.74
N ALA A 78 -10.36 -8.34 -15.32
CA ALA A 78 -10.06 -8.84 -14.01
C ALA A 78 -8.60 -9.27 -13.90
N VAL A 79 -7.89 -8.69 -12.92
CA VAL A 79 -6.63 -9.22 -12.45
C VAL A 79 -6.88 -9.79 -11.06
N ASP A 80 -7.20 -11.06 -11.00
CA ASP A 80 -7.25 -11.85 -9.78
C ASP A 80 -6.20 -12.96 -9.87
N PRO A 81 -4.98 -12.71 -9.36
CA PRO A 81 -3.91 -13.70 -9.42
C PRO A 81 -4.15 -14.90 -8.51
N TYR A 82 -5.14 -14.85 -7.65
CA TYR A 82 -5.44 -15.90 -6.67
C TYR A 82 -6.62 -16.78 -7.07
N HIS A 83 -7.29 -16.47 -8.20
CA HIS A 83 -8.44 -17.21 -8.72
C HIS A 83 -9.58 -17.37 -7.70
N HIS A 84 -9.89 -16.29 -6.94
CA HIS A 84 -11.02 -16.30 -6.04
C HIS A 84 -12.34 -16.37 -6.80
N SER A 85 -13.33 -17.03 -6.20
CA SER A 85 -14.73 -16.74 -6.54
C SER A 85 -15.05 -15.34 -5.96
N HIS A 86 -15.27 -14.35 -6.81
CA HIS A 86 -15.44 -12.97 -6.40
C HIS A 86 -16.58 -12.25 -7.09
N THR A 87 -17.16 -11.27 -6.41
CA THR A 87 -18.07 -10.29 -7.02
C THR A 87 -17.25 -9.09 -7.51
N ARG A 88 -17.44 -8.73 -8.79
CA ARG A 88 -16.73 -7.62 -9.40
C ARG A 88 -17.66 -6.45 -9.70
N PHE A 89 -17.25 -5.26 -9.28
CA PHE A 89 -17.90 -3.99 -9.59
C PHE A 89 -17.00 -3.17 -10.52
N VAL A 90 -17.43 -2.99 -11.76
CA VAL A 90 -16.72 -2.11 -12.71
C VAL A 90 -17.20 -0.69 -12.47
N ALA A 91 -16.49 0.04 -11.60
CA ALA A 91 -16.90 1.37 -11.17
C ALA A 91 -15.70 2.17 -10.65
N LYS A 92 -15.82 3.50 -10.71
CA LYS A 92 -14.92 4.38 -9.94
C LYS A 92 -15.13 4.16 -8.45
N ILE A 93 -14.05 3.99 -7.71
CA ILE A 93 -14.09 3.70 -6.27
C ILE A 93 -14.99 4.68 -5.51
N HIS A 94 -14.87 5.98 -5.78
CA HIS A 94 -15.68 6.98 -5.07
C HIS A 94 -17.18 6.91 -5.43
N HIS A 95 -17.56 6.49 -6.63
CA HIS A 95 -18.95 6.26 -7.00
C HIS A 95 -19.51 5.04 -6.26
N TRP A 96 -18.71 3.96 -6.22
CA TRP A 96 -19.09 2.74 -5.49
C TRP A 96 -19.29 3.02 -3.99
N LEU A 97 -18.36 3.75 -3.34
CA LEU A 97 -18.47 4.12 -1.92
C LEU A 97 -19.71 4.98 -1.64
N ARG A 98 -20.08 5.89 -2.54
CA ARG A 98 -21.32 6.70 -2.41
C ARG A 98 -22.57 5.86 -2.52
N ALA A 99 -22.59 4.84 -3.40
CA ALA A 99 -23.71 3.93 -3.56
C ALA A 99 -23.84 2.92 -2.39
N HIS A 100 -22.75 2.74 -1.61
CA HIS A 100 -22.71 1.83 -0.47
C HIS A 100 -22.33 2.63 0.80
N PRO A 101 -23.25 3.41 1.37
CA PRO A 101 -22.96 4.21 2.56
C PRO A 101 -22.56 3.33 3.74
N PRO A 102 -21.57 3.75 4.54
CA PRO A 102 -21.09 2.93 5.65
C PRO A 102 -22.11 2.90 6.79
N LEU A 103 -22.24 1.73 7.42
CA LEU A 103 -23.01 1.55 8.65
C LEU A 103 -22.05 1.58 9.83
N ARG A 104 -22.35 2.41 10.83
CA ARG A 104 -21.50 2.54 12.02
C ARG A 104 -21.44 1.25 12.81
N GLN A 105 -20.23 0.70 12.92
CA GLN A 105 -19.96 -0.52 13.69
C GLN A 105 -18.81 -0.29 14.69
N LYS A 106 -18.70 -1.23 15.64
CA LYS A 106 -17.56 -1.27 16.56
C LYS A 106 -16.28 -1.66 15.81
N PRO A 107 -15.14 -1.08 16.16
CA PRO A 107 -13.86 -1.48 15.57
C PRO A 107 -13.60 -2.98 15.75
N TRP A 108 -13.26 -3.61 14.64
CA TRP A 108 -12.87 -5.02 14.62
C TRP A 108 -11.34 -5.15 14.71
N LEU A 109 -10.87 -6.23 15.30
CA LEU A 109 -9.44 -6.62 15.35
C LEU A 109 -8.54 -5.59 16.05
N LEU A 110 -8.86 -5.24 17.29
CA LEU A 110 -8.08 -4.29 18.10
C LEU A 110 -6.63 -4.74 18.33
N GLU A 111 -6.36 -6.05 18.28
CA GLU A 111 -5.01 -6.61 18.38
C GLU A 111 -4.09 -6.18 17.22
N ALA A 112 -4.64 -6.00 16.01
CA ALA A 112 -3.87 -5.47 14.88
C ALA A 112 -3.44 -4.02 15.13
N LEU A 113 -4.28 -3.22 15.80
CA LEU A 113 -3.92 -1.85 16.20
C LEU A 113 -2.75 -1.84 17.18
N ALA A 114 -2.76 -2.74 18.18
CA ALA A 114 -1.66 -2.87 19.14
C ALA A 114 -0.37 -3.30 18.44
N LEU A 115 -0.43 -4.26 17.51
CA LEU A 115 0.72 -4.70 16.73
C LEU A 115 1.25 -3.61 15.80
N SER A 116 0.39 -2.87 15.13
CA SER A 116 0.81 -1.76 14.26
C SER A 116 1.58 -0.69 15.03
N LYS A 117 1.11 -0.34 16.24
CA LYS A 117 1.83 0.59 17.14
C LYS A 117 3.17 0.01 17.61
N PHE A 118 3.19 -1.26 17.97
CA PHE A 118 4.44 -1.95 18.34
C PHE A 118 5.43 -1.94 17.15
N CYS A 119 4.97 -2.23 15.93
CA CYS A 119 5.80 -2.19 14.73
C CYS A 119 6.43 -0.81 14.51
N ALA A 120 5.70 0.28 14.72
CA ALA A 120 6.24 1.62 14.58
C ALA A 120 7.46 1.84 15.49
N THR A 121 7.34 1.50 16.79
CA THR A 121 8.44 1.62 17.75
C THR A 121 9.59 0.66 17.42
N PHE A 122 9.26 -0.57 17.05
CA PHE A 122 10.26 -1.58 16.71
C PHE A 122 11.09 -1.19 15.49
N ILE A 123 10.44 -0.71 14.42
CA ILE A 123 11.11 -0.28 13.19
C ILE A 123 12.08 0.87 13.51
N GLU A 124 11.63 1.91 14.23
CA GLU A 124 12.48 3.04 14.62
C GLU A 124 13.73 2.58 15.39
N GLN A 125 13.57 1.63 16.31
CA GLN A 125 14.69 1.07 17.07
C GLN A 125 15.67 0.25 16.20
N GLN A 126 15.17 -0.48 15.20
CA GLN A 126 16.01 -1.39 14.41
C GLN A 126 16.70 -0.70 13.23
N VAL A 127 16.09 0.33 12.64
CA VAL A 127 16.62 0.98 11.42
C VAL A 127 17.32 2.31 11.69
N GLY A 128 17.22 2.86 12.90
CA GLY A 128 17.67 4.23 13.22
C GLY A 128 19.18 4.44 13.32
N GLY A 129 20.02 3.39 13.33
CA GLY A 129 21.43 3.49 13.70
C GLY A 129 22.44 3.65 12.56
N ASN A 130 22.20 3.06 11.40
CA ASN A 130 23.14 3.01 10.29
C ASN A 130 22.47 3.32 8.96
N LEU A 131 23.19 3.98 8.05
CA LEU A 131 22.69 4.22 6.70
C LEU A 131 22.69 2.89 5.91
N ASN A 132 21.51 2.44 5.57
CA ASN A 132 21.25 1.30 4.69
C ASN A 132 19.89 1.50 3.98
N GLU A 133 19.52 0.59 3.09
CA GLU A 133 18.30 0.72 2.29
C GLU A 133 17.04 0.77 3.17
N ALA A 134 17.00 0.02 4.28
CA ALA A 134 15.85 0.01 5.17
C ALA A 134 15.72 1.34 5.93
N SER A 135 16.83 1.90 6.44
CA SER A 135 16.82 3.19 7.12
C SER A 135 16.50 4.34 6.16
N LEU A 136 17.03 4.29 4.93
CA LEU A 136 16.69 5.26 3.89
C LEU A 136 15.19 5.20 3.56
N ALA A 137 14.64 4.01 3.35
CA ALA A 137 13.22 3.83 3.10
C ALA A 137 12.37 4.37 4.26
N HIS A 138 12.70 4.00 5.50
CA HIS A 138 11.95 4.42 6.68
C HIS A 138 11.93 5.94 6.86
N HIS A 139 13.05 6.61 6.59
CA HIS A 139 13.18 8.06 6.75
C HIS A 139 12.96 8.87 5.47
N ILE A 140 12.51 8.24 4.38
CA ILE A 140 12.37 8.93 3.08
C ILE A 140 11.49 10.18 3.16
N GLU A 141 10.46 10.18 4.01
CA GLU A 141 9.59 11.32 4.22
C GLU A 141 10.36 12.61 4.53
N ARG A 142 11.45 12.52 5.28
CA ARG A 142 12.31 13.67 5.67
C ARG A 142 13.07 14.28 4.48
N LEU A 143 13.17 13.55 3.39
CA LEU A 143 13.88 13.97 2.17
C LEU A 143 12.92 14.47 1.09
N LEU A 144 11.61 14.35 1.31
CA LEU A 144 10.60 14.70 0.31
C LEU A 144 10.30 16.21 0.36
N PRO A 145 10.33 16.91 -0.78
CA PRO A 145 9.87 18.29 -0.86
C PRO A 145 8.34 18.36 -0.68
N ASN A 146 7.85 19.41 0.00
CA ASN A 146 6.42 19.58 0.27
C ASN A 146 5.55 19.55 -1.01
N ASN A 147 6.04 20.12 -2.11
CA ASN A 147 5.37 20.17 -3.40
C ASN A 147 6.14 19.33 -4.42
N GLY A 148 6.37 18.07 -4.14
CA GLY A 148 7.14 17.19 -4.99
C GLY A 148 6.44 15.87 -5.25
N THR A 149 7.19 14.99 -5.88
CA THR A 149 6.75 13.65 -6.26
C THR A 149 7.84 12.64 -5.90
N LEU A 150 7.46 11.49 -5.41
CA LEU A 150 8.35 10.35 -5.20
C LEU A 150 8.22 9.35 -6.35
N PHE A 151 9.35 9.02 -6.97
CA PHE A 151 9.43 7.89 -7.88
C PHE A 151 10.16 6.73 -7.23
N LEU A 152 9.57 5.56 -7.24
CA LEU A 152 10.15 4.33 -6.68
C LEU A 152 10.47 3.35 -7.81
N GLY A 153 11.75 3.05 -7.97
CA GLY A 153 12.20 2.00 -8.85
C GLY A 153 11.73 0.62 -8.42
N ASN A 154 11.74 -0.31 -9.35
CA ASN A 154 11.39 -1.71 -9.10
C ASN A 154 12.35 -2.40 -8.12
N SER A 155 12.09 -3.66 -7.76
CA SER A 155 12.88 -4.50 -6.88
C SER A 155 12.73 -4.15 -5.37
N LEU A 156 13.82 -3.79 -4.68
CA LEU A 156 13.86 -3.72 -3.22
C LEU A 156 13.19 -2.45 -2.67
N PHE A 157 13.53 -1.27 -3.19
CA PHE A 157 13.12 0.00 -2.61
C PHE A 157 11.61 0.18 -2.51
N VAL A 158 10.87 -0.11 -3.57
CA VAL A 158 9.40 0.01 -3.53
C VAL A 158 8.77 -0.85 -2.43
N ARG A 159 9.35 -2.01 -2.16
CA ARG A 159 8.89 -2.92 -1.10
C ARG A 159 9.28 -2.45 0.29
N LEU A 160 10.47 -1.89 0.46
CA LEU A 160 10.91 -1.32 1.73
C LEU A 160 10.10 -0.09 2.09
N VAL A 161 9.86 0.81 1.13
CA VAL A 161 9.02 1.99 1.35
C VAL A 161 7.59 1.58 1.71
N ASP A 162 7.00 0.64 0.99
CA ASP A 162 5.66 0.12 1.29
C ASP A 162 5.56 -0.52 2.70
N ALA A 163 6.61 -1.24 3.12
CA ALA A 163 6.62 -1.95 4.39
C ALA A 163 6.99 -1.08 5.60
N LEU A 164 7.87 -0.09 5.42
CA LEU A 164 8.54 0.61 6.53
C LEU A 164 8.20 2.10 6.64
N THR A 165 7.51 2.67 5.64
CA THR A 165 7.30 4.12 5.58
C THR A 165 5.85 4.47 5.83
N LYS A 166 5.64 5.64 6.43
CA LYS A 166 4.36 6.34 6.47
C LYS A 166 4.54 7.66 5.74
N LEU A 167 3.81 7.86 4.65
CA LEU A 167 3.84 9.11 3.88
C LEU A 167 2.62 9.97 4.18
N PRO A 168 2.70 11.29 3.95
CA PRO A 168 1.55 12.18 4.05
C PRO A 168 0.44 11.74 3.09
N GLU A 169 -0.81 11.90 3.53
CA GLU A 169 -1.97 11.57 2.69
C GLU A 169 -1.93 12.35 1.37
N GLY A 170 -2.15 11.64 0.26
CA GLY A 170 -2.19 12.22 -1.07
C GLY A 170 -0.82 12.59 -1.66
N TYR A 171 0.31 12.29 -0.99
CA TYR A 171 1.62 12.55 -1.58
C TYR A 171 1.79 11.76 -2.88
N PRO A 172 2.17 12.42 -4.02
CA PRO A 172 2.25 11.75 -5.32
C PRO A 172 3.38 10.74 -5.36
N ILE A 173 3.05 9.48 -5.69
CA ILE A 173 4.01 8.39 -5.83
C ILE A 173 3.83 7.74 -7.20
N HIS A 174 4.93 7.56 -7.90
CA HIS A 174 4.96 6.89 -9.20
C HIS A 174 5.90 5.68 -9.18
N THR A 175 5.55 4.66 -9.93
CA THR A 175 6.36 3.46 -10.13
C THR A 175 6.12 2.91 -11.53
N ASN A 176 7.05 2.09 -12.05
CA ASN A 176 6.87 1.35 -13.30
C ASN A 176 6.45 -0.11 -13.02
N ARG A 177 5.48 -0.32 -12.12
CA ARG A 177 5.03 -1.66 -11.70
C ARG A 177 4.24 -2.42 -12.78
N GLY A 178 3.71 -1.74 -13.78
CA GLY A 178 3.02 -2.36 -14.91
C GLY A 178 3.94 -3.18 -15.81
N ALA A 179 5.10 -2.60 -16.15
CA ALA A 179 6.18 -3.26 -16.86
C ALA A 179 7.41 -3.24 -15.96
N SER A 180 7.61 -4.29 -15.18
CA SER A 180 8.55 -4.33 -14.05
C SER A 180 10.03 -4.51 -14.48
N GLY A 181 10.45 -3.88 -15.58
CA GLY A 181 11.85 -3.80 -16.01
C GLY A 181 12.65 -2.76 -15.22
N ILE A 182 13.95 -2.71 -15.49
CA ILE A 182 14.87 -1.68 -14.97
C ILE A 182 15.15 -0.59 -16.01
N ASP A 183 14.92 -0.90 -17.29
CA ASP A 183 15.14 0.04 -18.37
C ASP A 183 14.13 1.20 -18.35
N GLY A 184 14.59 2.37 -18.70
CA GLY A 184 13.75 3.56 -18.86
C GLY A 184 13.24 4.19 -17.55
N LEU A 185 13.71 3.76 -16.37
CA LEU A 185 13.28 4.34 -15.09
C LEU A 185 13.69 5.82 -15.02
N LEU A 186 14.91 6.17 -15.39
CA LEU A 186 15.38 7.56 -15.39
C LEU A 186 14.64 8.41 -16.43
N ALA A 187 14.32 7.86 -17.60
CA ALA A 187 13.51 8.56 -18.59
C ALA A 187 12.08 8.83 -18.07
N THR A 188 11.50 7.87 -17.33
CA THR A 188 10.21 8.07 -16.65
C THR A 188 10.30 9.18 -15.61
N VAL A 189 11.35 9.20 -14.78
CA VAL A 189 11.58 10.26 -13.77
C VAL A 189 11.68 11.63 -14.44
N ALA A 190 12.45 11.75 -15.52
CA ALA A 190 12.56 12.98 -16.29
C ALA A 190 11.21 13.43 -16.86
N GLY A 191 10.44 12.49 -17.43
CA GLY A 191 9.10 12.76 -17.96
C GLY A 191 8.13 13.25 -16.89
N ILE A 192 8.17 12.67 -15.69
CA ILE A 192 7.36 13.11 -14.55
C ILE A 192 7.76 14.55 -14.15
N GLY A 193 9.04 14.83 -14.01
CA GLY A 193 9.53 16.15 -13.63
C GLY A 193 9.10 17.25 -14.63
N ILE A 194 9.22 16.97 -15.93
CA ILE A 194 8.82 17.89 -16.99
C ILE A 194 7.28 18.07 -16.99
N GLY A 195 6.53 16.96 -16.89
CA GLY A 195 5.08 16.99 -16.98
C GLY A 195 4.39 17.62 -15.78
N SER A 196 4.92 17.40 -14.57
CA SER A 196 4.37 17.97 -13.33
C SER A 196 4.90 19.37 -13.02
N ASN A 197 6.02 19.77 -13.59
CA ASN A 197 6.77 20.97 -13.22
C ASN A 197 7.08 21.05 -11.70
N GLN A 198 7.34 19.90 -11.08
CA GLN A 198 7.61 19.75 -9.64
C GLN A 198 8.91 18.97 -9.42
N PRO A 199 9.58 19.19 -8.28
CA PRO A 199 10.72 18.37 -7.89
C PRO A 199 10.35 16.88 -7.81
N VAL A 200 11.22 16.01 -8.33
CA VAL A 200 11.06 14.56 -8.25
C VAL A 200 12.20 13.98 -7.43
N VAL A 201 11.87 13.28 -6.36
CA VAL A 201 12.82 12.43 -5.64
C VAL A 201 12.69 11.03 -6.22
N ALA A 202 13.79 10.47 -6.71
CA ALA A 202 13.79 9.13 -7.29
C ALA A 202 14.68 8.19 -6.47
N LEU A 203 14.12 7.04 -6.06
CA LEU A 203 14.87 5.93 -5.48
C LEU A 203 14.95 4.82 -6.52
N VAL A 204 16.13 4.63 -7.08
CA VAL A 204 16.42 3.61 -8.08
C VAL A 204 17.65 2.82 -7.68
N GLY A 205 17.74 1.55 -8.11
CA GLY A 205 18.97 0.78 -7.94
C GLY A 205 20.08 1.29 -8.87
N ASP A 206 21.32 1.05 -8.50
CA ASP A 206 22.52 1.40 -9.27
C ASP A 206 22.47 0.89 -10.71
N THR A 207 22.14 -0.39 -10.88
CA THR A 207 21.99 -1.03 -12.20
C THR A 207 20.88 -0.39 -13.06
N SER A 208 19.88 0.22 -12.43
CA SER A 208 18.77 0.90 -13.12
C SER A 208 19.15 2.33 -13.51
N ALA A 209 20.24 2.85 -12.98
CA ALA A 209 20.74 4.19 -13.22
C ALA A 209 21.83 4.24 -14.32
N LEU A 210 22.26 3.08 -14.78
CA LEU A 210 23.24 2.92 -15.88
C LEU A 210 22.53 2.87 -17.24
#